data_74a5721fcedb49ec44febb06f06f42e1
#
_entry.id   74a5721fcedb49ec44febb06f06f42e1
#
_cell.length_a   1.000
_cell.length_b   1.000
_cell.length_c   1.000
_cell.angle_alpha   90.00
_cell.angle_beta   90.00
_cell.angle_gamma   90.00
#
_symmetry.space_group_name_H-M   'P 1'
#
loop_
_entity.id
_entity.type
_entity.pdbx_description
1 polymer ?
#
loop_
_entity_poly.entity_id
_entity_poly.type
_entity_poly.pdbx_seq_one_letter_code
_entity_poly.pdbx_strand_id
1 'polypeptide(L)'
;MATPGYPPSAICCPLSAHARQMTADAVILRNDATFTVTDKTHASYRHTIEFMVTEKGKRRAAFSCSVNNGSTKLKSFSGEIKDATGKVTKIKKSDLRFTEYSDGLADSYATWYYSPNIVHYPAKVTYTFEKQYTDAVLGYDPFVPLQLGEGVMAMESSYRLEVPQGTKFNYKQLNLQDVTPERTTTKDGEVYVWRTGPVPALEAERYSTPLADRMPIVLFSPDEFSYEKKDGSNSDWKAVGNWLLSLTDGMANPPADLQTKVTEITEGATNDLERIRRIY
;
A
#
# COMPACT_ATOMS: atom_id res chain seq x y z
N MET A 1 -20.98 53.41 -13.12
CA MET A 1 -19.83 52.91 -12.38
C MET A 1 -19.58 51.47 -12.83
N ALA A 2 -18.52 51.25 -13.62
CA ALA A 2 -18.17 49.94 -14.18
C ALA A 2 -17.21 49.26 -13.22
N THR A 3 -17.52 48.03 -12.81
CA THR A 3 -16.62 47.16 -12.02
C THR A 3 -15.49 46.67 -12.89
N PRO A 4 -14.24 46.69 -12.41
CA PRO A 4 -13.11 46.18 -13.21
C PRO A 4 -13.16 44.67 -13.21
N GLY A 5 -13.23 44.09 -14.42
CA GLY A 5 -13.10 42.67 -14.66
C GLY A 5 -11.67 42.18 -14.32
N TYR A 6 -11.58 41.09 -13.57
CA TYR A 6 -10.34 40.34 -13.36
C TYR A 6 -9.90 39.72 -14.70
N PRO A 7 -8.62 39.77 -15.04
CA PRO A 7 -8.13 39.09 -16.23
C PRO A 7 -8.19 37.55 -16.03
N PRO A 8 -8.40 36.77 -17.10
CA PRO A 8 -8.42 35.33 -17.01
C PRO A 8 -7.05 34.80 -16.56
N SER A 9 -7.11 33.85 -15.63
CA SER A 9 -5.98 33.16 -15.04
C SER A 9 -4.96 32.73 -16.08
N ALA A 10 -3.72 33.14 -15.83
CA ALA A 10 -2.56 32.84 -16.67
C ALA A 10 -2.47 31.34 -16.96
N ILE A 11 -2.45 31.00 -18.24
CA ILE A 11 -2.06 29.71 -18.79
C ILE A 11 -0.69 29.37 -18.20
N CYS A 12 -0.65 28.32 -17.40
CA CYS A 12 0.57 27.84 -16.73
C CYS A 12 1.64 27.52 -17.80
N CYS A 13 2.67 28.33 -17.85
CA CYS A 13 3.72 28.25 -18.86
C CYS A 13 4.48 26.92 -18.71
N PRO A 14 4.74 26.14 -19.77
CA PRO A 14 5.47 24.87 -19.70
C PRO A 14 6.88 24.99 -19.11
N LEU A 15 7.48 26.18 -19.13
CA LEU A 15 8.76 26.48 -18.47
C LEU A 15 8.73 26.33 -16.94
N SER A 16 7.59 26.56 -16.29
CA SER A 16 7.46 26.42 -14.83
C SER A 16 7.43 24.94 -14.39
N ALA A 17 6.86 24.07 -15.19
CA ALA A 17 6.85 22.63 -14.96
C ALA A 17 8.27 22.05 -15.11
N HIS A 18 9.01 22.46 -16.15
CA HIS A 18 10.39 22.03 -16.38
C HIS A 18 11.35 22.50 -15.28
N ALA A 19 11.21 23.74 -14.79
CA ALA A 19 12.04 24.28 -13.71
C ALA A 19 11.78 23.53 -12.38
N ARG A 20 10.54 23.17 -12.08
CA ARG A 20 10.18 22.36 -10.90
C ARG A 20 10.67 20.91 -11.02
N GLN A 21 10.72 20.37 -12.23
CA GLN A 21 11.26 19.05 -12.53
C GLN A 21 12.76 18.95 -12.19
N MET A 22 13.52 20.04 -12.35
CA MET A 22 14.97 20.09 -12.05
C MET A 22 15.30 20.16 -10.55
N THR A 23 14.33 20.50 -9.69
CA THR A 23 14.53 20.61 -8.22
C THR A 23 14.04 19.39 -7.45
N ALA A 24 13.25 18.52 -8.06
CA ALA A 24 12.73 17.31 -7.43
C ALA A 24 13.84 16.27 -7.21
N ASP A 25 13.73 15.51 -6.12
CA ASP A 25 14.61 14.37 -5.84
C ASP A 25 14.40 13.24 -6.85
N ALA A 26 13.15 13.05 -7.27
CA ALA A 26 12.76 12.13 -8.33
C ALA A 26 11.48 12.64 -9.04
N VAL A 27 11.27 12.16 -10.25
CA VAL A 27 10.07 12.42 -11.05
C VAL A 27 9.48 11.09 -11.49
N ILE A 28 8.29 10.77 -11.00
CA ILE A 28 7.52 9.63 -11.48
C ILE A 28 6.96 10.00 -12.85
N LEU A 29 7.40 9.28 -13.87
CA LEU A 29 6.95 9.46 -15.25
C LEU A 29 5.63 8.74 -15.47
N ARG A 30 5.52 7.52 -14.89
CA ARG A 30 4.37 6.65 -14.98
C ARG A 30 4.24 5.81 -13.73
N ASN A 31 3.03 5.73 -13.19
CA ASN A 31 2.69 4.92 -12.02
C ASN A 31 1.35 4.23 -12.26
N ASP A 32 1.39 2.98 -12.72
CA ASP A 32 0.21 2.21 -13.07
C ASP A 32 0.04 1.02 -12.15
N ALA A 33 -1.09 0.94 -11.49
CA ALA A 33 -1.46 -0.19 -10.65
C ALA A 33 -2.78 -0.81 -11.11
N THR A 34 -2.89 -2.13 -10.97
CA THR A 34 -4.13 -2.88 -11.16
C THR A 34 -4.33 -3.80 -9.98
N PHE A 35 -5.48 -3.68 -9.32
CA PHE A 35 -5.94 -4.60 -8.30
C PHE A 35 -7.13 -5.39 -8.86
N THR A 36 -6.99 -6.71 -8.92
CA THR A 36 -8.02 -7.60 -9.44
C THR A 36 -8.51 -8.50 -8.31
N VAL A 37 -9.77 -8.36 -7.94
CA VAL A 37 -10.45 -9.20 -6.97
C VAL A 37 -11.03 -10.41 -7.68
N THR A 38 -10.68 -11.62 -7.23
CA THR A 38 -11.28 -12.85 -7.72
C THR A 38 -12.47 -13.26 -6.85
N ASP A 39 -12.29 -13.21 -5.53
CA ASP A 39 -13.30 -13.51 -4.51
C ASP A 39 -12.87 -12.89 -3.15
N LYS A 40 -13.57 -13.23 -2.06
CA LYS A 40 -13.26 -12.73 -0.70
C LYS A 40 -11.90 -13.16 -0.15
N THR A 41 -11.26 -14.16 -0.77
CA THR A 41 -10.02 -14.77 -0.31
C THR A 41 -8.88 -14.63 -1.30
N HIS A 42 -9.17 -14.32 -2.57
CA HIS A 42 -8.18 -14.26 -3.64
C HIS A 42 -8.22 -12.94 -4.39
N ALA A 43 -7.06 -12.34 -4.53
CA ALA A 43 -6.85 -11.14 -5.34
C ALA A 43 -5.42 -11.11 -5.89
N SER A 44 -5.18 -10.24 -6.84
CA SER A 44 -3.85 -9.91 -7.31
C SER A 44 -3.66 -8.39 -7.42
N TYR A 45 -2.44 -7.94 -7.14
CA TYR A 45 -2.04 -6.55 -7.31
C TYR A 45 -0.83 -6.49 -8.21
N ARG A 46 -0.98 -5.88 -9.39
CA ARG A 46 0.11 -5.64 -10.33
C ARG A 46 0.44 -4.16 -10.37
N HIS A 47 1.72 -3.83 -10.27
CA HIS A 47 2.17 -2.45 -10.25
C HIS A 47 3.39 -2.27 -11.16
N THR A 48 3.36 -1.21 -11.97
CA THR A 48 4.50 -0.74 -12.77
C THR A 48 4.74 0.72 -12.44
N ILE A 49 5.95 1.02 -11.99
CA ILE A 49 6.39 2.40 -11.76
C ILE A 49 7.64 2.70 -12.56
N GLU A 50 7.62 3.82 -13.27
CA GLU A 50 8.75 4.35 -14.04
C GLU A 50 9.06 5.76 -13.55
N PHE A 51 10.31 6.02 -13.20
CA PHE A 51 10.70 7.31 -12.68
C PHE A 51 12.16 7.67 -13.01
N MET A 52 12.43 8.98 -13.05
CA MET A 52 13.78 9.52 -13.09
C MET A 52 14.21 9.86 -11.68
N VAL A 53 15.44 9.53 -11.32
CA VAL A 53 16.02 9.84 -10.02
C VAL A 53 17.30 10.66 -10.19
N THR A 54 17.46 11.70 -9.35
CA THR A 54 18.68 12.50 -9.25
C THR A 54 19.63 11.90 -8.21
N GLU A 55 20.87 12.36 -8.15
CA GLU A 55 21.81 11.95 -7.11
C GLU A 55 21.29 12.28 -5.70
N LYS A 56 20.66 13.44 -5.53
CA LYS A 56 20.02 13.86 -4.27
C LYS A 56 18.94 12.87 -3.86
N GLY A 57 18.14 12.39 -4.82
CA GLY A 57 17.06 11.44 -4.63
C GLY A 57 17.48 9.97 -4.66
N LYS A 58 18.76 9.61 -4.65
CA LYS A 58 19.26 8.22 -4.84
C LYS A 58 18.56 7.16 -3.98
N ARG A 59 18.12 7.51 -2.77
CA ARG A 59 17.39 6.60 -1.88
C ARG A 59 16.01 6.22 -2.44
N ARG A 60 15.43 7.05 -3.32
CA ARG A 60 14.12 6.80 -3.96
C ARG A 60 14.20 5.67 -4.99
N ALA A 61 15.41 5.32 -5.43
CA ALA A 61 15.60 4.19 -6.34
C ALA A 61 15.47 2.81 -5.65
N ALA A 62 15.40 2.74 -4.32
CA ALA A 62 15.20 1.49 -3.62
C ALA A 62 13.80 0.93 -3.90
N PHE A 63 13.74 -0.39 -4.10
CA PHE A 63 12.48 -1.14 -4.17
C PHE A 63 12.16 -1.74 -2.80
N SER A 64 10.91 -1.71 -2.42
CA SER A 64 10.39 -2.37 -1.22
C SER A 64 8.98 -2.88 -1.48
N CYS A 65 8.71 -4.11 -1.10
CA CYS A 65 7.39 -4.73 -1.19
C CYS A 65 7.13 -5.56 0.06
N SER A 66 6.25 -5.06 0.91
CA SER A 66 5.81 -5.79 2.10
C SER A 66 4.76 -6.84 1.75
N VAL A 67 4.87 -7.99 2.37
CA VAL A 67 3.96 -9.13 2.23
C VAL A 67 3.65 -9.70 3.61
N ASN A 68 2.52 -10.38 3.72
CA ASN A 68 2.17 -11.20 4.87
C ASN A 68 2.35 -12.66 4.48
N ASN A 69 3.31 -13.36 5.07
CA ASN A 69 3.69 -14.72 4.69
C ASN A 69 2.51 -15.74 4.72
N GLY A 70 1.49 -15.46 5.52
CA GLY A 70 0.28 -16.31 5.58
C GLY A 70 -0.66 -16.12 4.40
N SER A 71 -0.80 -14.88 3.90
CA SER A 71 -1.87 -14.51 2.97
C SER A 71 -1.44 -13.73 1.73
N THR A 72 -0.21 -13.22 1.69
CA THR A 72 0.26 -12.40 0.57
C THR A 72 1.66 -12.82 0.13
N LYS A 73 1.86 -12.99 -1.18
CA LYS A 73 3.16 -13.39 -1.76
C LYS A 73 3.55 -12.45 -2.89
N LEU A 74 4.84 -12.12 -2.98
CA LEU A 74 5.41 -11.52 -4.17
C LEU A 74 5.50 -12.60 -5.26
N LYS A 75 4.60 -12.60 -6.23
CA LYS A 75 4.53 -13.58 -7.31
C LYS A 75 5.62 -13.36 -8.35
N SER A 76 5.75 -12.14 -8.83
CA SER A 76 6.74 -11.78 -9.85
C SER A 76 7.36 -10.42 -9.58
N PHE A 77 8.57 -10.22 -10.08
CA PHE A 77 9.28 -8.95 -10.06
C PHE A 77 10.23 -8.87 -11.25
N SER A 78 10.31 -7.69 -11.86
CA SER A 78 11.36 -7.30 -12.80
C SER A 78 11.71 -5.83 -12.59
N GLY A 79 12.99 -5.50 -12.69
CA GLY A 79 13.48 -4.15 -12.63
C GLY A 79 14.45 -3.83 -13.75
N GLU A 80 14.51 -2.56 -14.12
CA GLU A 80 15.51 -2.05 -15.06
C GLU A 80 15.97 -0.66 -14.60
N ILE A 81 17.28 -0.45 -14.65
CA ILE A 81 17.89 0.85 -14.39
C ILE A 81 18.76 1.22 -15.58
N LYS A 82 18.48 2.39 -16.17
CA LYS A 82 19.31 3.00 -17.21
C LYS A 82 19.95 4.25 -16.63
N ASP A 83 21.28 4.26 -16.48
CA ASP A 83 22.01 5.40 -15.95
C ASP A 83 22.32 6.47 -17.01
N ALA A 84 22.91 7.59 -16.59
CA ALA A 84 23.23 8.71 -17.46
C ALA A 84 24.22 8.35 -18.58
N THR A 85 25.01 7.29 -18.45
CA THR A 85 25.91 6.80 -19.49
C THR A 85 25.21 5.95 -20.56
N GLY A 86 23.93 5.61 -20.30
CA GLY A 86 23.16 4.72 -21.15
C GLY A 86 23.30 3.22 -20.76
N LYS A 87 24.08 2.89 -19.73
CA LYS A 87 24.21 1.53 -19.24
C LYS A 87 22.90 1.05 -18.64
N VAL A 88 22.46 -0.13 -19.09
CA VAL A 88 21.24 -0.79 -18.63
C VAL A 88 21.58 -1.92 -17.67
N THR A 89 21.00 -1.89 -16.48
CA THR A 89 21.08 -2.98 -15.49
C THR A 89 19.70 -3.58 -15.29
N LYS A 90 19.56 -4.88 -15.55
CA LYS A 90 18.31 -5.63 -15.32
C LYS A 90 18.36 -6.30 -13.95
N ILE A 91 17.25 -6.25 -13.25
CA ILE A 91 17.08 -6.77 -11.89
C ILE A 91 15.99 -7.83 -11.92
N LYS A 92 16.29 -9.02 -11.40
CA LYS A 92 15.37 -10.14 -11.31
C LYS A 92 14.88 -10.32 -9.88
N LYS A 93 13.83 -11.10 -9.68
CA LYS A 93 13.34 -11.45 -8.34
C LYS A 93 14.42 -12.11 -7.45
N SER A 94 15.32 -12.89 -8.05
CA SER A 94 16.45 -13.51 -7.35
C SER A 94 17.47 -12.52 -6.79
N ASP A 95 17.48 -11.28 -7.27
CA ASP A 95 18.40 -10.23 -6.81
C ASP A 95 17.83 -9.47 -5.60
N LEU A 96 16.55 -9.69 -5.27
CA LEU A 96 15.91 -9.13 -4.10
C LEU A 96 16.39 -9.85 -2.83
N ARG A 97 16.47 -9.09 -1.75
CA ARG A 97 16.64 -9.63 -0.39
C ARG A 97 15.28 -9.76 0.27
N PHE A 98 15.15 -10.79 1.08
CA PHE A 98 13.95 -11.07 1.86
C PHE A 98 14.28 -10.97 3.34
N THR A 99 13.45 -10.24 4.10
CA THR A 99 13.61 -10.09 5.54
C THR A 99 12.26 -10.31 6.20
N GLU A 100 12.23 -11.18 7.18
CA GLU A 100 11.11 -11.37 8.09
C GLU A 100 11.35 -10.53 9.35
N TYR A 101 10.33 -9.81 9.77
CA TYR A 101 10.35 -9.06 11.03
C TYR A 101 9.56 -9.88 12.05
N SER A 102 10.26 -10.54 12.96
CA SER A 102 9.64 -11.33 14.03
C SER A 102 9.92 -10.70 15.39
N ASP A 103 9.51 -9.44 15.58
CA ASP A 103 9.61 -8.80 16.90
C ASP A 103 8.47 -9.22 17.86
N GLY A 104 7.57 -10.09 17.41
CA GLY A 104 6.42 -10.55 18.19
C GLY A 104 6.05 -12.00 17.90
N LEU A 105 5.38 -12.61 18.86
CA LEU A 105 4.89 -14.00 18.83
C LEU A 105 3.91 -14.31 17.68
N ALA A 106 3.44 -13.29 16.92
CA ALA A 106 2.40 -13.43 15.90
C ALA A 106 2.59 -12.54 14.67
N ASP A 107 3.81 -12.04 14.40
CA ASP A 107 4.04 -11.18 13.24
C ASP A 107 4.49 -12.01 12.04
N SER A 108 3.66 -12.06 11.01
CA SER A 108 3.94 -12.72 9.74
C SER A 108 4.37 -11.76 8.62
N TYR A 109 4.69 -10.51 8.97
CA TYR A 109 5.12 -9.51 7.99
C TYR A 109 6.55 -9.78 7.54
N ALA A 110 6.73 -9.70 6.23
CA ALA A 110 8.03 -9.81 5.59
C ALA A 110 8.15 -8.77 4.48
N THR A 111 9.38 -8.45 4.12
CA THR A 111 9.65 -7.44 3.10
C THR A 111 10.68 -7.96 2.10
N TRP A 112 10.33 -7.89 0.83
CA TRP A 112 11.26 -8.00 -0.29
C TRP A 112 11.82 -6.61 -0.58
N TYR A 113 13.15 -6.49 -0.66
CA TYR A 113 13.78 -5.20 -0.93
C TYR A 113 15.01 -5.33 -1.84
N TYR A 114 15.29 -4.23 -2.54
CA TYR A 114 16.48 -4.07 -3.36
C TYR A 114 16.95 -2.62 -3.26
N SER A 115 18.26 -2.44 -3.06
CA SER A 115 18.89 -1.14 -3.00
C SER A 115 19.94 -1.05 -4.10
N PRO A 116 19.68 -0.35 -5.21
CA PRO A 116 20.62 -0.27 -6.33
C PRO A 116 21.83 0.59 -5.99
N ASN A 117 23.00 0.19 -6.50
CA ASN A 117 24.19 1.05 -6.53
C ASN A 117 24.27 1.76 -7.88
N ILE A 118 23.74 2.98 -7.95
CA ILE A 118 23.80 3.82 -9.15
C ILE A 118 24.95 4.83 -8.98
N VAL A 119 25.81 4.93 -9.98
CA VAL A 119 26.99 5.81 -9.96
C VAL A 119 26.76 7.07 -10.78
N HIS A 120 26.03 6.95 -11.89
CA HIS A 120 25.85 8.04 -12.84
C HIS A 120 24.40 8.48 -12.90
N TYR A 121 24.12 9.74 -12.54
CA TYR A 121 22.81 10.35 -12.49
C TYR A 121 22.66 11.45 -13.57
N PRO A 122 21.40 11.77 -14.00
CA PRO A 122 20.16 11.15 -13.58
C PRO A 122 20.02 9.72 -14.13
N ALA A 123 19.26 8.89 -13.41
CA ALA A 123 18.98 7.54 -13.84
C ALA A 123 17.47 7.29 -13.98
N LYS A 124 17.09 6.55 -15.01
CA LYS A 124 15.73 6.05 -15.20
C LYS A 124 15.59 4.69 -14.56
N VAL A 125 14.60 4.53 -13.72
CA VAL A 125 14.30 3.30 -12.99
C VAL A 125 12.90 2.84 -13.36
N THR A 126 12.76 1.54 -13.64
CA THR A 126 11.46 0.91 -13.88
C THR A 126 11.36 -0.34 -13.03
N TYR A 127 10.29 -0.45 -12.25
CA TYR A 127 9.94 -1.66 -11.50
C TYR A 127 8.56 -2.13 -11.90
N THR A 128 8.43 -3.43 -12.13
CA THR A 128 7.14 -4.10 -12.33
C THR A 128 7.09 -5.29 -11.40
N PHE A 129 6.01 -5.40 -10.62
CA PHE A 129 5.83 -6.52 -9.72
C PHE A 129 4.36 -6.93 -9.60
N GLU A 130 4.14 -8.13 -9.13
CA GLU A 130 2.81 -8.68 -8.86
C GLU A 130 2.80 -9.33 -7.48
N LYS A 131 1.85 -8.89 -6.64
CA LYS A 131 1.47 -9.58 -5.40
C LYS A 131 0.27 -10.46 -5.66
N GLN A 132 0.21 -11.58 -4.98
CA GLN A 132 -0.92 -12.49 -4.95
C GLN A 132 -1.42 -12.60 -3.52
N TYR A 133 -2.72 -12.43 -3.35
CA TYR A 133 -3.45 -12.61 -2.10
C TYR A 133 -4.12 -13.97 -2.13
N THR A 134 -3.98 -14.74 -1.04
CA THR A 134 -4.60 -16.05 -0.84
C THR A 134 -5.09 -16.11 0.60
N ASP A 135 -6.24 -16.75 0.80
CA ASP A 135 -6.86 -16.97 2.11
C ASP A 135 -7.40 -15.72 2.83
N ALA A 136 -7.03 -14.51 2.40
CA ALA A 136 -7.55 -13.28 2.98
C ALA A 136 -7.44 -12.08 2.03
N VAL A 137 -8.54 -11.35 1.81
CA VAL A 137 -8.58 -10.05 1.14
C VAL A 137 -9.30 -9.06 2.06
N LEU A 138 -8.61 -8.61 3.12
CA LEU A 138 -9.15 -7.69 4.12
C LEU A 138 -9.29 -6.25 3.61
N GLY A 139 -8.55 -5.89 2.58
CA GLY A 139 -8.55 -4.58 1.97
C GLY A 139 -7.90 -4.63 0.59
N TYR A 140 -8.04 -3.57 -0.18
CA TYR A 140 -7.37 -3.44 -1.46
C TYR A 140 -6.19 -2.49 -1.32
N ASP A 141 -5.09 -2.75 -2.04
CA ASP A 141 -3.94 -1.84 -2.04
C ASP A 141 -4.38 -0.43 -2.42
N PRO A 142 -3.93 0.62 -1.72
CA PRO A 142 -4.33 1.98 -2.00
C PRO A 142 -3.73 2.50 -3.31
N PHE A 143 -4.40 3.46 -3.93
CA PHE A 143 -3.83 4.27 -5.00
C PHE A 143 -3.06 5.45 -4.42
N VAL A 144 -1.76 5.49 -4.65
CA VAL A 144 -0.85 6.56 -4.16
C VAL A 144 -0.08 7.14 -5.34
N PRO A 145 -0.52 8.28 -5.92
CA PRO A 145 0.18 8.93 -7.03
C PRO A 145 1.64 9.26 -6.73
N LEU A 146 1.97 9.71 -5.52
CA LEU A 146 3.32 10.04 -5.06
C LEU A 146 3.96 8.87 -4.28
N GLN A 147 3.95 7.67 -4.85
CA GLN A 147 4.44 6.43 -4.23
C GLN A 147 5.84 6.54 -3.58
N LEU A 148 6.71 7.39 -4.11
CA LEU A 148 8.10 7.54 -3.61
C LEU A 148 8.25 8.56 -2.48
N GLY A 149 7.17 9.25 -2.09
CA GLY A 149 7.13 10.14 -0.94
C GLY A 149 7.52 11.60 -1.20
N GLU A 150 8.01 12.30 -0.18
CA GLU A 150 8.38 13.72 -0.27
C GLU A 150 9.52 13.99 -1.25
N GLY A 151 9.54 15.21 -1.80
CA GLY A 151 10.52 15.63 -2.80
C GLY A 151 10.33 14.99 -4.18
N VAL A 152 9.24 14.27 -4.38
CA VAL A 152 8.92 13.54 -5.61
C VAL A 152 7.67 14.13 -6.24
N MET A 153 7.72 14.42 -7.54
CA MET A 153 6.53 14.76 -8.33
C MET A 153 6.11 13.58 -9.22
N ALA A 154 4.84 13.51 -9.58
CA ALA A 154 4.34 12.54 -10.54
C ALA A 154 3.77 13.24 -11.77
N MET A 155 3.99 12.68 -12.95
CA MET A 155 3.44 13.18 -14.22
C MET A 155 2.11 12.53 -14.53
N GLU A 156 2.06 11.21 -14.47
CA GLU A 156 0.88 10.42 -14.71
C GLU A 156 0.80 9.26 -13.72
N SER A 157 -0.40 9.04 -13.20
CA SER A 157 -0.68 7.88 -12.36
C SER A 157 -2.06 7.32 -12.65
N SER A 158 -2.17 6.00 -12.69
CA SER A 158 -3.43 5.32 -12.88
C SER A 158 -3.58 4.16 -11.89
N TYR A 159 -4.81 3.96 -11.45
CA TYR A 159 -5.19 2.81 -10.65
C TYR A 159 -6.44 2.18 -11.23
N ARG A 160 -6.37 0.89 -11.51
CA ARG A 160 -7.44 0.08 -12.05
C ARG A 160 -7.88 -0.93 -10.99
N LEU A 161 -9.13 -0.88 -10.59
CA LEU A 161 -9.77 -1.85 -9.72
C LEU A 161 -10.74 -2.69 -10.53
N GLU A 162 -10.53 -4.00 -10.55
CA GLU A 162 -11.38 -4.98 -11.19
C GLU A 162 -12.04 -5.82 -10.11
N VAL A 163 -13.37 -5.88 -10.13
CA VAL A 163 -14.16 -6.63 -9.14
C VAL A 163 -15.22 -7.48 -9.83
N PRO A 164 -15.58 -8.66 -9.28
CA PRO A 164 -16.70 -9.43 -9.76
C PRO A 164 -18.00 -8.61 -9.75
N GLN A 165 -18.95 -8.98 -10.61
CA GLN A 165 -20.24 -8.29 -10.67
C GLN A 165 -20.97 -8.36 -9.32
N GLY A 166 -21.47 -7.20 -8.87
CA GLY A 166 -22.19 -7.08 -7.61
C GLY A 166 -21.32 -6.97 -6.37
N THR A 167 -19.99 -6.95 -6.52
CA THR A 167 -19.07 -6.67 -5.40
C THR A 167 -19.30 -5.26 -4.87
N LYS A 168 -19.51 -5.14 -3.56
CA LYS A 168 -19.64 -3.85 -2.87
C LYS A 168 -18.33 -3.49 -2.21
N PHE A 169 -17.93 -2.24 -2.37
CA PHE A 169 -16.78 -1.66 -1.69
C PHE A 169 -16.98 -0.16 -1.50
N ASN A 170 -16.30 0.40 -0.54
CA ASN A 170 -16.23 1.83 -0.29
C ASN A 170 -14.85 2.36 -0.66
N TYR A 171 -14.76 3.62 -1.05
CA TYR A 171 -13.47 4.29 -1.21
C TYR A 171 -13.51 5.70 -0.64
N LYS A 172 -12.34 6.19 -0.22
CA LYS A 172 -12.16 7.55 0.30
C LYS A 172 -10.93 8.17 -0.32
N GLN A 173 -11.09 9.37 -0.86
CA GLN A 173 -10.00 10.18 -1.39
C GLN A 173 -9.53 11.16 -0.32
N LEU A 174 -8.23 11.26 -0.13
CA LEU A 174 -7.59 12.21 0.77
C LEU A 174 -6.53 12.97 -0.03
N ASN A 175 -6.50 14.31 0.11
CA ASN A 175 -5.54 15.20 -0.52
C ASN A 175 -5.43 15.06 -2.07
N LEU A 176 -6.44 14.51 -2.69
CA LEU A 176 -6.65 14.50 -4.14
C LEU A 176 -7.77 15.48 -4.47
N GLN A 177 -7.57 16.27 -5.53
CA GLN A 177 -8.67 16.99 -6.15
C GLN A 177 -9.60 15.94 -6.76
N ASP A 178 -10.92 16.21 -6.74
CA ASP A 178 -11.99 15.29 -7.12
C ASP A 178 -11.68 14.46 -8.38
N VAL A 179 -11.15 13.27 -8.16
CA VAL A 179 -10.87 12.30 -9.22
C VAL A 179 -11.98 11.27 -9.20
N THR A 180 -12.99 11.49 -10.03
CA THR A 180 -14.08 10.52 -10.19
C THR A 180 -13.58 9.34 -11.03
N PRO A 181 -13.71 8.08 -10.55
CA PRO A 181 -13.31 6.93 -11.33
C PRO A 181 -14.20 6.74 -12.55
N GLU A 182 -13.58 6.40 -13.67
CA GLU A 182 -14.30 5.87 -14.83
C GLU A 182 -14.80 4.46 -14.49
N ARG A 183 -16.10 4.20 -14.64
CA ARG A 183 -16.70 2.89 -14.40
C ARG A 183 -17.11 2.24 -15.70
N THR A 184 -16.73 0.98 -15.87
CA THR A 184 -17.12 0.15 -17.02
C THR A 184 -17.58 -1.21 -16.53
N THR A 185 -18.74 -1.67 -17.02
CA THR A 185 -19.20 -3.04 -16.80
C THR A 185 -18.69 -3.93 -17.93
N THR A 186 -18.10 -5.06 -17.59
CA THR A 186 -17.63 -6.09 -18.53
C THR A 186 -18.40 -7.37 -18.31
N LYS A 187 -18.17 -8.39 -19.13
CA LYS A 187 -18.77 -9.72 -18.94
C LYS A 187 -18.30 -10.40 -17.64
N ASP A 188 -17.12 -10.05 -17.15
CA ASP A 188 -16.47 -10.71 -16.01
C ASP A 188 -16.65 -9.92 -14.70
N GLY A 189 -17.23 -8.71 -14.76
CA GLY A 189 -17.44 -7.86 -13.59
C GLY A 189 -17.44 -6.38 -13.89
N GLU A 190 -17.02 -5.59 -12.90
CA GLU A 190 -16.95 -4.14 -12.98
C GLU A 190 -15.50 -3.67 -12.88
N VAL A 191 -15.19 -2.63 -13.63
CA VAL A 191 -13.87 -2.00 -13.68
C VAL A 191 -13.99 -0.53 -13.32
N TYR A 192 -13.18 -0.09 -12.37
CA TYR A 192 -13.07 1.30 -11.95
C TYR A 192 -11.65 1.78 -12.22
N VAL A 193 -11.51 2.96 -12.84
CA VAL A 193 -10.19 3.51 -13.16
C VAL A 193 -10.07 4.93 -12.63
N TRP A 194 -9.15 5.14 -11.71
CA TRP A 194 -8.72 6.46 -11.27
C TRP A 194 -7.49 6.88 -12.06
N ARG A 195 -7.45 8.15 -12.49
CA ARG A 195 -6.29 8.75 -13.16
C ARG A 195 -5.98 10.10 -12.55
N THR A 196 -4.70 10.37 -12.39
CA THR A 196 -4.22 11.71 -12.05
C THR A 196 -3.27 12.20 -13.13
N GLY A 197 -3.38 13.48 -13.47
CA GLY A 197 -2.35 14.19 -14.20
C GLY A 197 -1.18 14.57 -13.29
N PRO A 198 -0.44 15.65 -13.61
CA PRO A 198 0.71 16.05 -12.82
C PRO A 198 0.36 16.38 -11.37
N VAL A 199 1.02 15.70 -10.44
CA VAL A 199 0.93 15.93 -9.01
C VAL A 199 2.25 16.55 -8.55
N PRO A 200 2.24 17.78 -7.98
CA PRO A 200 3.45 18.44 -7.52
C PRO A 200 4.11 17.71 -6.35
N ALA A 201 5.42 17.91 -6.19
CA ALA A 201 6.15 17.36 -5.06
C ALA A 201 5.63 17.94 -3.74
N LEU A 202 5.51 17.08 -2.74
CA LEU A 202 5.32 17.50 -1.36
C LEU A 202 6.69 17.90 -0.79
N GLU A 203 6.79 19.11 -0.28
CA GLU A 203 8.02 19.58 0.36
C GLU A 203 8.09 19.07 1.80
N ALA A 204 9.31 18.72 2.23
CA ALA A 204 9.56 18.38 3.61
C ALA A 204 9.60 19.66 4.45
N GLU A 205 8.67 19.81 5.38
CA GLU A 205 8.57 20.94 6.29
C GLU A 205 8.87 20.51 7.72
N ARG A 206 9.63 21.32 8.45
CA ARG A 206 9.82 21.09 9.88
C ARG A 206 8.50 21.29 10.63
N TYR A 207 8.19 20.37 11.53
CA TYR A 207 6.97 20.41 12.35
C TYR A 207 5.65 20.29 11.55
N SER A 208 5.71 19.84 10.30
CA SER A 208 4.50 19.54 9.54
C SER A 208 3.78 18.31 10.11
N THR A 209 2.51 18.17 9.75
CA THR A 209 1.76 16.93 10.00
C THR A 209 2.45 15.72 9.36
N PRO A 210 2.23 14.49 9.86
CA PRO A 210 2.77 13.28 9.26
C PRO A 210 2.54 13.22 7.75
N LEU A 211 3.49 12.66 7.02
CA LEU A 211 3.38 12.55 5.56
C LEU A 211 2.11 11.83 5.12
N ALA A 212 1.68 10.81 5.88
CA ALA A 212 0.43 10.08 5.61
C ALA A 212 -0.81 10.99 5.55
N ASP A 213 -0.85 12.07 6.35
CA ASP A 213 -1.97 13.01 6.40
C ASP A 213 -1.95 14.01 5.22
N ARG A 214 -0.81 14.13 4.54
CA ARG A 214 -0.59 15.08 3.42
C ARG A 214 -0.54 14.38 2.06
N MET A 215 -0.33 13.06 2.04
CA MET A 215 -0.24 12.30 0.79
C MET A 215 -1.55 12.27 0.03
N PRO A 216 -1.52 12.52 -1.29
CA PRO A 216 -2.64 12.20 -2.15
C PRO A 216 -2.84 10.69 -2.21
N ILE A 217 -4.03 10.22 -1.82
CA ILE A 217 -4.31 8.78 -1.70
C ILE A 217 -5.80 8.48 -1.94
N VAL A 218 -6.09 7.34 -2.56
CA VAL A 218 -7.40 6.71 -2.52
C VAL A 218 -7.30 5.43 -1.72
N LEU A 219 -8.07 5.36 -0.66
CA LEU A 219 -8.21 4.18 0.21
C LEU A 219 -9.44 3.39 -0.22
N PHE A 220 -9.38 2.07 -0.10
CA PHE A 220 -10.46 1.16 -0.45
C PHE A 220 -10.78 0.24 0.71
N SER A 221 -12.06 -0.09 0.86
CA SER A 221 -12.55 -1.03 1.86
C SER A 221 -13.62 -1.93 1.23
N PRO A 222 -13.37 -3.24 1.08
CA PRO A 222 -14.41 -4.17 0.67
C PRO A 222 -15.52 -4.22 1.72
N ASP A 223 -16.77 -4.34 1.29
CA ASP A 223 -17.91 -4.52 2.21
C ASP A 223 -17.85 -5.88 2.90
N GLU A 224 -17.41 -6.91 2.17
CA GLU A 224 -17.30 -8.27 2.66
C GLU A 224 -15.87 -8.79 2.44
N PHE A 225 -15.37 -9.54 3.41
CA PHE A 225 -14.05 -10.16 3.38
C PHE A 225 -14.07 -11.51 4.08
N SER A 226 -13.02 -12.32 3.91
CA SER A 226 -12.79 -13.54 4.68
C SER A 226 -11.37 -13.55 5.23
N TYR A 227 -11.19 -14.04 6.43
CA TYR A 227 -9.90 -14.22 7.08
C TYR A 227 -9.96 -15.41 8.02
N GLU A 228 -8.95 -16.31 7.98
CA GLU A 228 -8.94 -17.53 8.79
C GLU A 228 -10.22 -18.37 8.60
N LYS A 229 -10.76 -18.41 7.37
CA LYS A 229 -12.01 -19.08 7.02
C LYS A 229 -13.25 -18.53 7.74
N LYS A 230 -13.17 -17.33 8.30
CA LYS A 230 -14.28 -16.62 8.92
C LYS A 230 -14.65 -15.41 8.08
N ASP A 231 -15.88 -15.37 7.61
CA ASP A 231 -16.42 -14.25 6.87
C ASP A 231 -16.68 -13.07 7.80
N GLY A 232 -16.35 -11.89 7.33
CA GLY A 232 -16.53 -10.61 8.01
C GLY A 232 -17.15 -9.56 7.08
N SER A 233 -17.56 -8.46 7.68
CA SER A 233 -18.11 -7.33 6.95
C SER A 233 -17.60 -6.00 7.52
N ASN A 234 -17.31 -5.06 6.63
CA ASN A 234 -16.96 -3.68 6.93
C ASN A 234 -18.18 -2.73 6.79
N SER A 235 -19.42 -3.27 6.77
CA SER A 235 -20.62 -2.47 6.62
C SER A 235 -20.82 -1.46 7.76
N ASP A 236 -20.46 -1.85 8.97
CA ASP A 236 -20.49 -1.01 10.17
C ASP A 236 -19.56 -1.54 11.28
N TRP A 237 -19.32 -0.71 12.32
CA TRP A 237 -18.45 -1.06 13.44
C TRP A 237 -18.93 -2.27 14.25
N LYS A 238 -20.25 -2.54 14.28
CA LYS A 238 -20.82 -3.69 14.97
C LYS A 238 -20.49 -4.99 14.22
N ALA A 239 -20.57 -4.97 12.89
CA ALA A 239 -20.19 -6.10 12.05
C ALA A 239 -18.71 -6.44 12.23
N VAL A 240 -17.82 -5.44 12.18
CA VAL A 240 -16.39 -5.62 12.45
C VAL A 240 -16.15 -6.16 13.86
N GLY A 241 -16.82 -5.60 14.87
CA GLY A 241 -16.71 -6.04 16.27
C GLY A 241 -17.15 -7.50 16.46
N ASN A 242 -18.25 -7.88 15.86
CA ASN A 242 -18.75 -9.27 15.91
C ASN A 242 -17.78 -10.25 15.24
N TRP A 243 -17.21 -9.86 14.09
CA TRP A 243 -16.19 -10.66 13.42
C TRP A 243 -14.93 -10.81 14.28
N LEU A 244 -14.41 -9.74 14.87
CA LEU A 244 -13.27 -9.80 15.80
C LEU A 244 -13.54 -10.73 16.99
N LEU A 245 -14.73 -10.64 17.59
CA LEU A 245 -15.14 -11.56 18.66
C LEU A 245 -15.15 -13.02 18.18
N SER A 246 -15.62 -13.28 16.94
CA SER A 246 -15.64 -14.62 16.41
C SER A 246 -14.24 -15.24 16.25
N LEU A 247 -13.18 -14.42 16.07
CA LEU A 247 -11.80 -14.91 16.00
C LEU A 247 -11.32 -15.47 17.36
N THR A 248 -11.90 -15.01 18.46
CA THR A 248 -11.57 -15.46 19.83
C THR A 248 -12.43 -16.62 20.30
N ASP A 249 -13.37 -17.11 19.46
CA ASP A 249 -14.21 -18.26 19.81
C ASP A 249 -13.35 -19.48 20.15
N GLY A 250 -13.58 -20.06 21.32
CA GLY A 250 -12.83 -21.22 21.82
C GLY A 250 -11.52 -20.88 22.57
N MET A 251 -11.02 -19.64 22.49
CA MET A 251 -9.82 -19.25 23.24
C MET A 251 -10.02 -19.25 24.76
N ALA A 252 -11.28 -19.14 25.21
CA ALA A 252 -11.64 -19.25 26.63
C ALA A 252 -11.44 -20.67 27.20
N ASN A 253 -11.28 -21.68 26.34
CA ASN A 253 -11.05 -23.06 26.71
C ASN A 253 -9.61 -23.45 26.34
N PRO A 254 -8.62 -23.19 27.18
CA PRO A 254 -7.24 -23.55 26.89
C PRO A 254 -7.09 -25.07 26.74
N PRO A 255 -6.10 -25.54 25.96
CA PRO A 255 -5.79 -26.96 25.82
C PRO A 255 -5.59 -27.64 27.20
N ALA A 256 -5.88 -28.94 27.28
CA ALA A 256 -5.87 -29.68 28.53
C ALA A 256 -4.51 -29.66 29.24
N ASP A 257 -3.42 -29.67 28.49
CA ASP A 257 -2.06 -29.56 29.01
C ASP A 257 -1.79 -28.19 29.64
N LEU A 258 -2.31 -27.11 29.03
CA LEU A 258 -2.22 -25.76 29.60
C LEU A 258 -3.08 -25.63 30.86
N GLN A 259 -4.30 -26.22 30.86
CA GLN A 259 -5.16 -26.25 32.05
C GLN A 259 -4.48 -26.98 33.22
N THR A 260 -3.85 -28.12 32.93
CA THR A 260 -3.08 -28.89 33.94
C THR A 260 -1.96 -28.03 34.49
N LYS A 261 -1.18 -27.38 33.65
CA LYS A 261 -0.07 -26.50 34.08
C LYS A 261 -0.55 -25.31 34.90
N VAL A 262 -1.66 -24.67 34.53
CA VAL A 262 -2.26 -23.58 35.29
C VAL A 262 -2.69 -24.08 36.67
N THR A 263 -3.29 -25.26 36.74
CA THR A 263 -3.71 -25.88 38.01
C THR A 263 -2.50 -26.14 38.92
N GLU A 264 -1.42 -26.70 38.38
CA GLU A 264 -0.18 -26.94 39.13
C GLU A 264 0.43 -25.63 39.68
N ILE A 265 0.54 -24.59 38.84
CA ILE A 265 1.13 -23.29 39.23
C ILE A 265 0.26 -22.61 40.28
N THR A 266 -1.05 -22.75 40.24
CA THR A 266 -1.99 -22.09 41.15
C THR A 266 -2.36 -22.95 42.36
N GLU A 267 -1.80 -24.16 42.50
CA GLU A 267 -2.06 -25.04 43.63
C GLU A 267 -1.75 -24.35 44.95
N GLY A 268 -2.71 -24.41 45.91
CA GLY A 268 -2.58 -23.74 47.20
C GLY A 268 -2.74 -22.23 47.21
N ALA A 269 -3.09 -21.59 46.08
CA ALA A 269 -3.42 -20.17 46.09
C ALA A 269 -4.76 -19.92 46.79
N THR A 270 -4.78 -18.98 47.74
CA THR A 270 -5.92 -18.71 48.63
C THR A 270 -6.93 -17.73 48.05
N ASN A 271 -6.56 -16.98 47.02
CA ASN A 271 -7.40 -15.98 46.36
C ASN A 271 -6.97 -15.74 44.88
N ASP A 272 -7.82 -15.04 44.12
CA ASP A 272 -7.56 -14.79 42.69
C ASP A 272 -6.34 -13.92 42.43
N LEU A 273 -6.04 -12.96 43.33
CA LEU A 273 -4.84 -12.14 43.21
C LEU A 273 -3.56 -12.97 43.32
N GLU A 274 -3.55 -13.93 44.21
CA GLU A 274 -2.43 -14.86 44.36
C GLU A 274 -2.32 -15.80 43.14
N ARG A 275 -3.45 -16.30 42.59
CA ARG A 275 -3.49 -17.07 41.38
C ARG A 275 -2.90 -16.29 40.20
N ILE A 276 -3.36 -15.04 40.01
CA ILE A 276 -2.83 -14.15 38.97
C ILE A 276 -1.32 -13.96 39.11
N ARG A 277 -0.83 -13.68 40.31
CA ARG A 277 0.62 -13.48 40.59
C ARG A 277 1.46 -14.72 40.28
N ARG A 278 0.93 -15.92 40.49
CA ARG A 278 1.65 -17.16 40.17
C ARG A 278 1.67 -17.50 38.70
N ILE A 279 0.65 -17.10 37.94
CA ILE A 279 0.57 -17.31 36.50
C ILE A 279 1.46 -16.30 35.74
N TYR A 280 1.56 -15.08 36.26
CA TYR A 280 2.35 -13.99 35.65
C TYR A 280 3.83 -14.09 36.02
#